data_71ab918a970025d5e7dda26c8a4bdc09
#
_entry.id   71ab918a970025d5e7dda26c8a4bdc09
#
_cell.length_a   1.000
_cell.length_b   1.000
_cell.length_c   1.000
_cell.angle_alpha   90.00
_cell.angle_beta   90.00
_cell.angle_gamma   90.00
#
_symmetry.space_group_name_H-M   'P 1'
#
loop_
_entity.id
_entity.type
_entity.pdbx_description
1 polymer ?
#
loop_
_entity_poly.entity_id
_entity_poly.type
_entity_poly.pdbx_seq_one_letter_code
_entity_poly.pdbx_strand_id
1 'polypeptide(L)'
;MQALAWMGKNDVQMIECPKPKIVEDRDVILKITGSTLCGSDLHLLHGSVVELEKGDILGHEFCGVVDEMGSAVKGLNKGDRVVASFQIACGDCMYCAKKLSSQCCRTNSNTIENAMYGGRTAGMFGYSHFTGGFAGGQAEYARVPFGDVNLLKLPDGVPDEKGLYLSDVISTSWNCVVDTGVKEGDIVAIWGAGPIGQMCADFSFIQGAKRVIMIDQNWRLDYVKEKYPRVECVDFSQLKGMKAVVSKLKEMCDGHGPDVALECVAGEYPKGWLHTIELAAGLETDTSEIINEMIESVKNYGRCGVTGVYVGYTNHFNIGSLMERGIRLIGNGQAPVHLYWNDLLKRIESGEIDPLKMVTHRVRIEDLAKVYYKFDKREDGIQKIFVETRFSQPACEGSPALTTY
;
A
#
# COMPACT_ATOMS: atom_id res chain seq x y z
N MET A 1 -6.87 -25.66 -6.71
CA MET A 1 -7.42 -24.33 -6.42
C MET A 1 -7.09 -23.36 -7.54
N GLN A 2 -7.93 -22.35 -7.76
CA GLN A 2 -7.62 -21.27 -8.67
C GLN A 2 -6.73 -20.22 -7.98
N ALA A 3 -5.79 -19.65 -8.73
CA ALA A 3 -4.89 -18.60 -8.27
C ALA A 3 -4.44 -17.73 -9.46
N LEU A 4 -4.16 -16.45 -9.21
CA LEU A 4 -3.50 -15.58 -10.17
C LEU A 4 -1.99 -15.71 -10.02
N ALA A 5 -1.31 -16.03 -11.11
CA ALA A 5 0.13 -16.21 -11.12
C ALA A 5 0.82 -15.28 -12.12
N TRP A 6 2.02 -14.84 -11.77
CA TRP A 6 2.92 -14.17 -12.69
C TRP A 6 3.53 -15.19 -13.67
N MET A 7 3.43 -14.95 -14.96
CA MET A 7 3.88 -15.87 -16.01
C MET A 7 5.06 -15.31 -16.81
N GLY A 8 5.41 -14.07 -16.56
CA GLY A 8 6.48 -13.33 -17.21
C GLY A 8 6.18 -11.83 -17.24
N LYS A 9 7.10 -11.04 -17.75
CA LYS A 9 6.91 -9.59 -17.89
C LYS A 9 5.64 -9.28 -18.71
N ASN A 10 4.77 -8.46 -18.12
CA ASN A 10 3.45 -8.10 -18.68
C ASN A 10 2.51 -9.31 -18.90
N ASP A 11 2.71 -10.40 -18.16
CA ASP A 11 1.86 -11.58 -18.28
C ASP A 11 1.47 -12.13 -16.91
N VAL A 12 0.18 -12.03 -16.58
CA VAL A 12 -0.44 -12.65 -15.42
C VAL A 12 -1.63 -13.51 -15.87
N GLN A 13 -1.79 -14.68 -15.31
CA GLN A 13 -2.81 -15.63 -15.71
C GLN A 13 -3.47 -16.31 -14.52
N MET A 14 -4.76 -16.61 -14.66
CA MET A 14 -5.43 -17.55 -13.77
C MET A 14 -4.95 -18.95 -14.05
N ILE A 15 -4.49 -19.64 -13.01
CA ILE A 15 -4.00 -21.02 -13.08
C ILE A 15 -4.74 -21.94 -12.12
N GLU A 16 -4.75 -23.23 -12.41
CA GLU A 16 -5.06 -24.26 -11.44
C GLU A 16 -3.78 -24.79 -10.80
N CYS A 17 -3.73 -24.79 -9.48
CA CYS A 17 -2.58 -25.27 -8.72
C CYS A 17 -3.04 -26.07 -7.47
N PRO A 18 -2.16 -26.86 -6.84
CA PRO A 18 -2.48 -27.56 -5.60
C PRO A 18 -2.85 -26.59 -4.48
N LYS A 19 -3.83 -26.98 -3.64
CA LYS A 19 -4.10 -26.28 -2.38
C LYS A 19 -2.84 -26.32 -1.49
N PRO A 20 -2.44 -25.20 -0.83
CA PRO A 20 -1.31 -25.21 0.09
C PRO A 20 -1.56 -26.14 1.29
N LYS A 21 -0.47 -26.60 1.91
CA LYS A 21 -0.49 -27.50 3.06
C LYS A 21 0.23 -26.85 4.24
N ILE A 22 -0.07 -27.32 5.45
CA ILE A 22 0.72 -27.01 6.64
C ILE A 22 2.14 -27.57 6.43
N VAL A 23 3.14 -26.75 6.57
CA VAL A 23 4.58 -27.08 6.47
C VAL A 23 5.24 -27.00 7.84
N GLU A 24 4.89 -25.95 8.59
CA GLU A 24 5.41 -25.70 9.94
C GLU A 24 4.27 -25.69 10.95
N ASP A 25 4.58 -26.00 12.21
CA ASP A 25 3.59 -26.12 13.29
C ASP A 25 2.82 -24.82 13.60
N ARG A 26 3.33 -23.66 13.14
CA ARG A 26 2.68 -22.35 13.29
C ARG A 26 2.02 -21.83 12.01
N ASP A 27 1.88 -22.68 11.01
CA ASP A 27 1.18 -22.31 9.78
C ASP A 27 -0.34 -22.33 9.96
N VAL A 28 -1.01 -21.48 9.22
CA VAL A 28 -2.47 -21.49 9.03
C VAL A 28 -2.79 -21.52 7.55
N ILE A 29 -3.73 -22.35 7.15
CA ILE A 29 -4.32 -22.32 5.80
C ILE A 29 -5.64 -21.56 5.88
N LEU A 30 -5.78 -20.55 5.04
CA LEU A 30 -7.01 -19.77 4.89
C LEU A 30 -7.78 -20.20 3.65
N LYS A 31 -9.12 -20.24 3.75
CA LYS A 31 -10.03 -20.01 2.63
C LYS A 31 -10.13 -18.52 2.42
N ILE A 32 -9.70 -18.03 1.29
CA ILE A 32 -9.71 -16.59 1.00
C ILE A 32 -11.14 -16.16 0.70
N THR A 33 -11.64 -15.19 1.44
CA THR A 33 -12.96 -14.57 1.24
C THR A 33 -12.87 -13.17 0.63
N GLY A 34 -11.69 -12.58 0.65
CA GLY A 34 -11.43 -11.29 0.04
C GLY A 34 -9.96 -11.10 -0.27
N SER A 35 -9.69 -10.56 -1.44
CA SER A 35 -8.36 -10.10 -1.86
C SER A 35 -8.50 -8.75 -2.58
N THR A 36 -7.40 -8.17 -3.02
CA THR A 36 -7.41 -6.89 -3.75
C THR A 36 -6.24 -6.78 -4.72
N LEU A 37 -6.23 -5.70 -5.48
CA LEU A 37 -5.14 -5.27 -6.36
C LEU A 37 -4.56 -3.96 -5.83
N CYS A 38 -3.26 -3.86 -5.77
CA CYS A 38 -2.51 -2.69 -5.35
C CYS A 38 -1.72 -2.08 -6.53
N GLY A 39 -1.38 -0.79 -6.43
CA GLY A 39 -0.48 -0.15 -7.40
C GLY A 39 0.88 -0.84 -7.49
N SER A 40 1.38 -1.38 -6.37
CA SER A 40 2.63 -2.13 -6.33
C SER A 40 2.60 -3.47 -7.08
N ASP A 41 1.42 -4.06 -7.30
CA ASP A 41 1.28 -5.24 -8.14
C ASP A 41 1.60 -4.96 -9.62
N LEU A 42 1.50 -3.71 -10.06
CA LEU A 42 1.91 -3.31 -11.41
C LEU A 42 3.43 -3.35 -11.59
N HIS A 43 4.21 -3.08 -10.54
CA HIS A 43 5.68 -3.26 -10.59
C HIS A 43 6.04 -4.73 -10.84
N LEU A 44 5.26 -5.66 -10.24
CA LEU A 44 5.40 -7.10 -10.48
C LEU A 44 5.00 -7.45 -11.92
N LEU A 45 3.83 -6.96 -12.39
CA LEU A 45 3.37 -7.14 -13.76
C LEU A 45 4.44 -6.72 -14.78
N HIS A 46 5.01 -5.53 -14.58
CA HIS A 46 6.04 -4.97 -15.48
C HIS A 46 7.42 -5.62 -15.32
N GLY A 47 7.60 -6.53 -14.34
CA GLY A 47 8.88 -7.17 -14.07
C GLY A 47 9.94 -6.20 -13.54
N SER A 48 9.51 -5.11 -12.88
CA SER A 48 10.41 -4.12 -12.27
C SER A 48 10.99 -4.62 -10.94
N VAL A 49 10.34 -5.58 -10.30
CA VAL A 49 10.82 -6.24 -9.08
C VAL A 49 11.66 -7.46 -9.49
N VAL A 50 12.88 -7.55 -8.96
CA VAL A 50 13.79 -8.65 -9.25
C VAL A 50 13.35 -9.98 -8.60
N GLU A 51 13.89 -11.10 -9.12
CA GLU A 51 13.67 -12.44 -8.57
C GLU A 51 12.20 -12.91 -8.55
N LEU A 52 11.38 -12.44 -9.50
CA LEU A 52 10.10 -13.08 -9.80
C LEU A 52 10.34 -14.36 -10.60
N GLU A 53 9.63 -15.42 -10.24
CA GLU A 53 9.66 -16.70 -10.92
C GLU A 53 8.32 -17.01 -11.58
N LYS A 54 8.35 -17.67 -12.74
CA LYS A 54 7.14 -18.09 -13.44
C LYS A 54 6.31 -19.04 -12.58
N GLY A 55 5.07 -18.64 -12.30
CA GLY A 55 4.14 -19.39 -11.46
C GLY A 55 4.02 -18.81 -10.03
N ASP A 56 4.75 -17.76 -9.70
CA ASP A 56 4.58 -17.05 -8.42
C ASP A 56 3.15 -16.53 -8.28
N ILE A 57 2.48 -16.92 -7.21
CA ILE A 57 1.10 -16.47 -6.90
C ILE A 57 1.18 -15.07 -6.28
N LEU A 58 0.48 -14.12 -6.89
CA LEU A 58 0.48 -12.71 -6.51
C LEU A 58 -0.53 -12.38 -5.40
N GLY A 59 -0.48 -11.11 -4.94
CA GLY A 59 -1.43 -10.53 -3.99
C GLY A 59 -0.97 -10.56 -2.54
N HIS A 60 -0.61 -9.40 -2.01
CA HIS A 60 -0.11 -9.26 -0.63
C HIS A 60 -1.21 -8.85 0.36
N GLU A 61 -2.40 -8.50 -0.09
CA GLU A 61 -3.51 -8.08 0.74
C GLU A 61 -4.67 -9.09 0.63
N PHE A 62 -5.02 -9.76 1.73
CA PHE A 62 -6.11 -10.74 1.74
C PHE A 62 -6.70 -10.97 3.14
N CYS A 63 -7.94 -11.41 3.15
CA CYS A 63 -8.64 -11.91 4.34
C CYS A 63 -9.32 -13.24 4.04
N GLY A 64 -9.73 -13.94 5.06
CA GLY A 64 -10.35 -15.24 4.87
C GLY A 64 -10.83 -15.90 6.15
N VAL A 65 -11.17 -17.17 6.01
CA VAL A 65 -11.59 -18.04 7.12
C VAL A 65 -10.53 -19.10 7.36
N VAL A 66 -10.18 -19.31 8.62
CA VAL A 66 -9.24 -20.36 9.03
C VAL A 66 -9.80 -21.74 8.65
N ASP A 67 -9.11 -22.45 7.77
CA ASP A 67 -9.49 -23.80 7.30
C ASP A 67 -8.70 -24.90 8.02
N GLU A 68 -7.38 -24.76 8.10
CA GLU A 68 -6.48 -25.71 8.77
C GLU A 68 -5.43 -24.93 9.58
N MET A 69 -4.94 -25.55 10.66
CA MET A 69 -3.91 -24.94 11.52
C MET A 69 -2.88 -25.99 11.94
N GLY A 70 -1.63 -25.54 12.05
CA GLY A 70 -0.58 -26.32 12.68
C GLY A 70 -0.78 -26.43 14.20
N SER A 71 -0.12 -27.40 14.80
CA SER A 71 -0.32 -27.79 16.21
C SER A 71 0.11 -26.74 17.22
N ALA A 72 1.00 -25.83 16.86
CA ALA A 72 1.53 -24.78 17.72
C ALA A 72 0.84 -23.42 17.59
N VAL A 73 -0.14 -23.28 16.70
CA VAL A 73 -0.93 -22.05 16.53
C VAL A 73 -1.76 -21.77 17.77
N LYS A 74 -1.72 -20.54 18.27
CA LYS A 74 -2.43 -20.11 19.47
C LYS A 74 -3.43 -18.99 19.15
N GLY A 75 -4.50 -18.93 19.91
CA GLY A 75 -5.46 -17.82 19.86
C GLY A 75 -6.39 -17.83 18.65
N LEU A 76 -6.26 -18.77 17.71
CA LEU A 76 -7.14 -18.96 16.56
C LEU A 76 -7.90 -20.26 16.67
N ASN A 77 -9.05 -20.35 16.01
CA ASN A 77 -9.86 -21.55 15.83
C ASN A 77 -10.24 -21.72 14.35
N LYS A 78 -10.46 -22.96 13.94
CA LYS A 78 -11.05 -23.22 12.63
C LYS A 78 -12.40 -22.53 12.53
N GLY A 79 -12.62 -21.81 11.42
CA GLY A 79 -13.81 -21.00 11.19
C GLY A 79 -13.69 -19.54 11.62
N ASP A 80 -12.62 -19.13 12.32
CA ASP A 80 -12.38 -17.71 12.62
C ASP A 80 -12.20 -16.91 11.32
N ARG A 81 -12.85 -15.77 11.22
CA ARG A 81 -12.63 -14.78 10.16
C ARG A 81 -11.41 -13.92 10.53
N VAL A 82 -10.49 -13.78 9.60
CA VAL A 82 -9.20 -13.12 9.84
C VAL A 82 -8.75 -12.28 8.65
N VAL A 83 -7.95 -11.24 8.92
CA VAL A 83 -7.17 -10.53 7.90
C VAL A 83 -5.69 -10.82 8.11
N ALA A 84 -4.94 -11.01 7.03
CA ALA A 84 -3.50 -11.23 7.07
C ALA A 84 -2.75 -9.90 6.95
N SER A 85 -1.68 -9.73 7.73
CA SER A 85 -0.69 -8.67 7.47
C SER A 85 0.00 -8.93 6.13
N PHE A 86 0.24 -7.91 5.32
CA PHE A 86 0.97 -8.08 4.06
C PHE A 86 2.42 -8.55 4.26
N GLN A 87 2.98 -8.25 5.41
CA GLN A 87 4.32 -8.67 5.81
C GLN A 87 4.25 -9.79 6.84
N ILE A 88 5.27 -10.66 6.81
CA ILE A 88 5.35 -11.85 7.61
C ILE A 88 6.29 -11.62 8.79
N ALA A 89 5.74 -11.51 10.00
CA ALA A 89 6.50 -11.37 11.24
C ALA A 89 6.67 -12.74 11.92
N CYS A 90 7.83 -12.98 12.56
CA CYS A 90 8.05 -14.20 13.34
C CYS A 90 7.47 -14.12 14.78
N GLY A 91 7.23 -12.90 15.27
CA GLY A 91 6.66 -12.63 16.59
C GLY A 91 7.66 -12.46 17.73
N ASP A 92 8.92 -12.90 17.59
CA ASP A 92 9.86 -13.00 18.71
C ASP A 92 11.25 -12.41 18.47
N CYS A 93 11.57 -11.90 17.26
CA CYS A 93 12.83 -11.20 17.02
C CYS A 93 12.82 -9.79 17.63
N MET A 94 13.98 -9.14 17.65
CA MET A 94 14.16 -7.81 18.27
C MET A 94 13.21 -6.72 17.71
N TYR A 95 12.84 -6.82 16.45
CA TYR A 95 11.89 -5.90 15.81
C TYR A 95 10.44 -6.27 16.13
N CYS A 96 10.10 -7.55 16.02
CA CYS A 96 8.75 -8.04 16.34
C CYS A 96 8.37 -7.78 17.81
N ALA A 97 9.32 -7.91 18.75
CA ALA A 97 9.12 -7.58 20.16
C ALA A 97 8.74 -6.09 20.39
N LYS A 98 9.11 -5.21 19.47
CA LYS A 98 8.74 -3.79 19.44
C LYS A 98 7.55 -3.49 18.54
N LYS A 99 6.88 -4.52 18.00
CA LYS A 99 5.81 -4.43 16.99
C LYS A 99 6.26 -3.79 15.65
N LEU A 100 7.54 -3.67 15.42
CA LEU A 100 8.12 -3.19 14.15
C LEU A 100 8.22 -4.37 13.15
N SER A 101 7.08 -4.98 12.86
CA SER A 101 6.96 -6.23 12.11
C SER A 101 7.53 -6.16 10.70
N SER A 102 7.45 -5.00 10.07
CA SER A 102 8.02 -4.75 8.73
C SER A 102 9.53 -4.97 8.64
N GLN A 103 10.22 -4.98 9.77
CA GLN A 103 11.66 -5.17 9.86
C GLN A 103 12.02 -6.53 10.47
N CYS A 104 11.13 -7.54 10.40
CA CYS A 104 11.40 -8.87 10.92
C CYS A 104 12.68 -9.44 10.28
N CYS A 105 13.67 -9.77 11.10
CA CYS A 105 14.97 -10.24 10.62
C CYS A 105 15.04 -11.75 10.35
N ARG A 106 13.91 -12.48 10.45
CA ARG A 106 13.88 -13.95 10.29
C ARG A 106 13.13 -14.45 9.08
N THR A 107 12.18 -13.68 8.56
CA THR A 107 11.25 -14.17 7.53
C THR A 107 11.73 -13.89 6.09
N ASN A 108 12.77 -13.07 5.94
CA ASN A 108 13.42 -12.85 4.66
C ASN A 108 14.93 -13.04 4.83
N SER A 109 15.52 -13.96 4.05
CA SER A 109 16.95 -14.27 4.04
C SER A 109 17.67 -13.76 2.80
N ASN A 110 17.01 -12.90 2.00
CA ASN A 110 17.53 -12.45 0.72
C ASN A 110 18.86 -11.68 0.88
N THR A 111 19.86 -12.07 0.11
CA THR A 111 21.21 -11.48 0.17
C THR A 111 21.34 -10.26 -0.73
N ILE A 112 20.57 -10.18 -1.81
CA ILE A 112 20.58 -9.06 -2.76
C ILE A 112 19.95 -7.85 -2.08
N GLU A 113 18.80 -8.01 -1.43
CA GLU A 113 18.17 -6.93 -0.66
C GLU A 113 19.11 -6.38 0.42
N ASN A 114 19.78 -7.28 1.15
CA ASN A 114 20.76 -6.88 2.16
C ASN A 114 21.93 -6.10 1.57
N ALA A 115 22.40 -6.47 0.38
CA ALA A 115 23.48 -5.75 -0.30
C ALA A 115 23.03 -4.38 -0.81
N MET A 116 21.79 -4.27 -1.32
CA MET A 116 21.25 -3.01 -1.85
C MET A 116 20.96 -1.98 -0.76
N TYR A 117 20.36 -2.41 0.34
CA TYR A 117 19.82 -1.49 1.36
C TYR A 117 20.60 -1.50 2.68
N GLY A 118 21.63 -2.32 2.81
CA GLY A 118 22.38 -2.47 4.06
C GLY A 118 21.59 -3.19 5.17
N GLY A 119 20.45 -3.78 4.82
CA GLY A 119 19.54 -4.50 5.71
C GLY A 119 18.47 -5.22 4.90
N ARG A 120 17.59 -5.94 5.57
CA ARG A 120 16.47 -6.66 4.95
C ARG A 120 15.16 -6.29 5.63
N THR A 121 14.10 -6.19 4.84
CA THR A 121 12.73 -6.11 5.34
C THR A 121 12.19 -7.49 5.68
N ALA A 122 11.03 -7.56 6.31
CA ALA A 122 10.30 -8.81 6.52
C ALA A 122 9.91 -9.48 5.19
N GLY A 123 9.65 -10.78 5.22
CA GLY A 123 9.04 -11.48 4.11
C GLY A 123 7.67 -10.88 3.78
N MET A 124 7.29 -10.91 2.49
CA MET A 124 6.01 -10.38 2.01
C MET A 124 5.26 -11.47 1.22
N PHE A 125 3.95 -11.49 1.37
CA PHE A 125 3.08 -12.33 0.54
C PHE A 125 3.00 -11.80 -0.89
N GLY A 126 2.92 -12.70 -1.86
CA GLY A 126 2.57 -12.38 -3.24
C GLY A 126 3.47 -11.36 -3.92
N TYR A 127 4.70 -11.29 -3.49
CA TYR A 127 5.77 -10.53 -4.09
C TYR A 127 6.80 -11.48 -4.75
N SER A 128 8.08 -11.10 -4.81
CA SER A 128 9.12 -11.94 -5.40
C SER A 128 9.96 -12.66 -4.35
N HIS A 129 10.91 -13.46 -4.80
CA HIS A 129 11.91 -14.10 -3.94
C HIS A 129 12.87 -13.08 -3.29
N PHE A 130 12.94 -11.85 -3.80
CA PHE A 130 13.61 -10.71 -3.15
C PHE A 130 13.06 -10.42 -1.76
N THR A 131 11.76 -10.68 -1.54
CA THR A 131 11.07 -10.54 -0.25
C THR A 131 10.66 -11.89 0.35
N GLY A 132 11.40 -12.96 0.06
CA GLY A 132 11.26 -14.27 0.69
C GLY A 132 10.44 -15.30 -0.07
N GLY A 133 9.81 -14.97 -1.22
CA GLY A 133 9.15 -15.93 -2.10
C GLY A 133 7.89 -16.59 -1.52
N PHE A 134 7.10 -15.86 -0.74
CA PHE A 134 5.85 -16.37 -0.17
C PHE A 134 4.69 -16.21 -1.15
N ALA A 135 3.95 -17.28 -1.40
CA ALA A 135 2.75 -17.23 -2.23
C ALA A 135 1.71 -16.26 -1.68
N GLY A 136 1.06 -15.51 -2.57
CA GLY A 136 0.08 -14.48 -2.24
C GLY A 136 -1.34 -14.97 -2.04
N GLY A 137 -2.24 -14.03 -1.80
CA GLY A 137 -3.66 -14.24 -1.54
C GLY A 137 -4.59 -13.90 -2.71
N GLN A 138 -4.09 -13.63 -3.92
CA GLN A 138 -4.93 -13.61 -5.13
C GLN A 138 -5.19 -15.05 -5.58
N ALA A 139 -5.76 -15.84 -4.67
CA ALA A 139 -6.00 -17.26 -4.78
C ALA A 139 -7.21 -17.68 -3.94
N GLU A 140 -7.70 -18.89 -4.12
CA GLU A 140 -8.78 -19.45 -3.28
C GLU A 140 -8.30 -19.87 -1.88
N TYR A 141 -7.01 -20.19 -1.74
CA TYR A 141 -6.39 -20.58 -0.46
C TYR A 141 -5.00 -19.98 -0.36
N ALA A 142 -4.60 -19.60 0.85
CA ALA A 142 -3.23 -19.17 1.16
C ALA A 142 -2.71 -19.85 2.42
N ARG A 143 -1.40 -20.12 2.46
CA ARG A 143 -0.68 -20.52 3.66
C ARG A 143 -0.10 -19.28 4.33
N VAL A 144 -0.40 -19.09 5.60
CA VAL A 144 0.12 -17.99 6.41
C VAL A 144 1.09 -18.54 7.45
N PRO A 145 2.41 -18.34 7.28
CA PRO A 145 3.40 -18.68 8.28
C PRO A 145 3.20 -17.85 9.57
N PHE A 146 3.50 -18.45 10.73
CA PHE A 146 3.28 -17.80 12.01
C PHE A 146 1.87 -17.20 12.14
N GLY A 147 0.84 -18.01 11.85
CA GLY A 147 -0.54 -17.54 11.75
C GLY A 147 -1.04 -16.86 13.03
N ASP A 148 -0.59 -17.29 14.19
CA ASP A 148 -0.89 -16.68 15.50
C ASP A 148 -0.27 -15.26 15.68
N VAL A 149 0.61 -14.85 14.77
CA VAL A 149 1.20 -13.50 14.71
C VAL A 149 0.63 -12.69 13.56
N ASN A 150 0.53 -13.29 12.37
CA ASN A 150 0.24 -12.59 11.12
C ASN A 150 -1.24 -12.53 10.74
N LEU A 151 -2.12 -13.06 11.60
CA LEU A 151 -3.57 -13.03 11.41
C LEU A 151 -4.27 -12.27 12.54
N LEU A 152 -5.07 -11.27 12.17
CA LEU A 152 -5.94 -10.54 13.08
C LEU A 152 -7.38 -11.01 12.89
N LYS A 153 -8.03 -11.40 14.00
CA LYS A 153 -9.46 -11.78 13.96
C LYS A 153 -10.32 -10.57 13.62
N LEU A 154 -11.25 -10.77 12.71
CA LEU A 154 -12.30 -9.79 12.39
C LEU A 154 -13.55 -10.11 13.23
N PRO A 155 -14.08 -9.15 14.00
CA PRO A 155 -15.35 -9.31 14.71
C PRO A 155 -16.51 -9.38 13.72
N ASP A 156 -17.64 -9.98 14.17
CA ASP A 156 -18.82 -10.15 13.32
C ASP A 156 -19.38 -8.83 12.76
N GLY A 157 -19.20 -7.73 13.48
CA GLY A 157 -19.61 -6.40 13.06
C GLY A 157 -18.77 -5.76 11.95
N VAL A 158 -17.62 -6.35 11.61
CA VAL A 158 -16.73 -5.84 10.55
C VAL A 158 -16.78 -6.79 9.36
N PRO A 159 -17.40 -6.41 8.23
CA PRO A 159 -17.41 -7.21 7.01
C PRO A 159 -16.02 -7.30 6.38
N ASP A 160 -15.79 -8.35 5.59
CA ASP A 160 -14.52 -8.62 4.93
C ASP A 160 -14.10 -7.46 4.01
N GLU A 161 -15.06 -6.81 3.34
CA GLU A 161 -14.83 -5.65 2.46
C GLU A 161 -14.27 -4.42 3.19
N LYS A 162 -14.44 -4.35 4.51
CA LYS A 162 -13.85 -3.29 5.34
C LYS A 162 -12.58 -3.78 6.04
N GLY A 163 -12.59 -5.01 6.56
CA GLY A 163 -11.49 -5.60 7.32
C GLY A 163 -10.26 -5.91 6.47
N LEU A 164 -10.44 -6.27 5.20
CA LEU A 164 -9.38 -6.61 4.26
C LEU A 164 -8.24 -5.56 4.23
N TYR A 165 -8.60 -4.30 4.19
CA TYR A 165 -7.63 -3.22 3.96
C TYR A 165 -6.77 -2.86 5.18
N LEU A 166 -7.02 -3.50 6.35
CA LEU A 166 -6.08 -3.50 7.48
C LEU A 166 -4.77 -4.22 7.15
N SER A 167 -4.82 -5.11 6.16
CA SER A 167 -3.66 -5.85 5.64
C SER A 167 -2.50 -4.92 5.28
N ASP A 168 -2.78 -3.84 4.52
CA ASP A 168 -1.78 -2.88 4.04
C ASP A 168 -2.32 -1.43 4.05
N VAL A 169 -3.20 -1.08 3.10
CA VAL A 169 -3.55 0.32 2.76
C VAL A 169 -3.85 1.18 3.99
N ILE A 170 -4.68 0.70 4.92
CA ILE A 170 -5.06 1.46 6.11
C ILE A 170 -3.87 1.62 7.05
N SER A 171 -3.12 0.54 7.30
CA SER A 171 -1.94 0.56 8.16
C SER A 171 -0.83 1.42 7.59
N THR A 172 -0.59 1.34 6.28
CA THR A 172 0.42 2.12 5.56
C THR A 172 0.08 3.60 5.53
N SER A 173 -1.17 3.95 5.23
CA SER A 173 -1.61 5.35 5.24
C SER A 173 -1.58 5.95 6.65
N TRP A 174 -1.99 5.17 7.66
CA TRP A 174 -1.90 5.61 9.05
C TRP A 174 -0.46 5.85 9.48
N ASN A 175 0.45 4.90 9.17
CA ASN A 175 1.87 5.06 9.44
C ASN A 175 2.44 6.31 8.77
N CYS A 176 2.12 6.54 7.50
CA CYS A 176 2.55 7.73 6.77
C CYS A 176 2.20 9.02 7.51
N VAL A 177 0.98 9.13 8.00
CA VAL A 177 0.47 10.32 8.69
C VAL A 177 1.08 10.48 10.09
N VAL A 178 1.07 9.42 10.91
CA VAL A 178 1.50 9.54 12.32
C VAL A 178 3.01 9.56 12.49
N ASP A 179 3.75 8.81 11.68
CA ASP A 179 5.21 8.77 11.74
C ASP A 179 5.83 10.05 11.15
N THR A 180 5.20 10.65 10.13
CA THR A 180 5.57 12.00 9.67
C THR A 180 5.21 13.07 10.70
N GLY A 181 4.37 12.74 11.67
CA GLY A 181 4.02 13.60 12.79
C GLY A 181 2.98 14.68 12.43
N VAL A 182 1.99 14.36 11.62
CA VAL A 182 0.82 15.23 11.39
C VAL A 182 0.12 15.46 12.72
N LYS A 183 -0.22 16.72 12.99
CA LYS A 183 -0.82 17.14 14.25
C LYS A 183 -1.84 18.25 14.06
N GLU A 184 -2.52 18.60 15.15
CA GLU A 184 -3.52 19.65 15.19
C GLU A 184 -2.99 20.98 14.61
N GLY A 185 -3.80 21.58 13.74
CA GLY A 185 -3.51 22.86 13.09
C GLY A 185 -2.63 22.79 11.86
N ASP A 186 -2.01 21.65 11.52
CA ASP A 186 -1.17 21.51 10.33
C ASP A 186 -1.96 21.71 9.03
N ILE A 187 -1.29 22.27 8.02
CA ILE A 187 -1.68 22.19 6.62
C ILE A 187 -0.88 21.06 5.99
N VAL A 188 -1.57 20.07 5.44
CA VAL A 188 -0.96 18.87 4.87
C VAL A 188 -1.14 18.87 3.35
N ALA A 189 -0.06 18.73 2.60
CA ALA A 189 -0.09 18.52 1.16
C ALA A 189 0.22 17.04 0.84
N ILE A 190 -0.58 16.40 -0.01
CA ILE A 190 -0.48 14.98 -0.36
C ILE A 190 -0.28 14.85 -1.86
N TRP A 191 0.83 14.26 -2.28
CA TRP A 191 1.08 13.88 -3.67
C TRP A 191 0.51 12.49 -3.93
N GLY A 192 -0.44 12.40 -4.84
CA GLY A 192 -1.15 11.18 -5.21
C GLY A 192 -2.54 11.08 -4.61
N ALA A 193 -3.55 10.98 -5.48
CA ALA A 193 -4.96 10.80 -5.16
C ALA A 193 -5.41 9.33 -5.25
N GLY A 194 -4.48 8.40 -5.17
CA GLY A 194 -4.75 6.97 -5.08
C GLY A 194 -5.25 6.56 -3.67
N PRO A 195 -5.52 5.27 -3.45
CA PRO A 195 -6.07 4.77 -2.17
C PRO A 195 -5.26 5.19 -0.94
N ILE A 196 -3.92 5.13 -1.00
CA ILE A 196 -3.05 5.57 0.10
C ILE A 196 -3.24 7.06 0.38
N GLY A 197 -3.19 7.93 -0.66
CA GLY A 197 -3.37 9.37 -0.48
C GLY A 197 -4.75 9.74 0.04
N GLN A 198 -5.79 9.05 -0.42
CA GLN A 198 -7.16 9.24 0.06
C GLN A 198 -7.29 8.92 1.56
N MET A 199 -6.73 7.78 1.99
CA MET A 199 -6.73 7.43 3.42
C MET A 199 -5.82 8.35 4.23
N CYS A 200 -4.66 8.79 3.70
CA CYS A 200 -3.83 9.81 4.34
C CYS A 200 -4.59 11.12 4.57
N ALA A 201 -5.49 11.49 3.66
CA ALA A 201 -6.32 12.69 3.83
C ALA A 201 -7.29 12.54 5.02
N ASP A 202 -8.04 11.44 5.09
CA ASP A 202 -8.93 11.17 6.22
C ASP A 202 -8.13 11.11 7.54
N PHE A 203 -7.01 10.42 7.57
CA PHE A 203 -6.17 10.29 8.76
C PHE A 203 -5.53 11.60 9.18
N SER A 204 -5.15 12.46 8.23
CA SER A 204 -4.68 13.80 8.54
C SER A 204 -5.74 14.61 9.27
N PHE A 205 -7.01 14.54 8.85
CA PHE A 205 -8.11 15.18 9.57
C PHE A 205 -8.36 14.57 10.95
N ILE A 206 -8.24 13.25 11.09
CA ILE A 206 -8.33 12.57 12.39
C ILE A 206 -7.23 13.05 13.34
N GLN A 207 -6.02 13.32 12.83
CA GLN A 207 -4.92 13.89 13.60
C GLN A 207 -5.05 15.41 13.84
N GLY A 208 -6.16 16.03 13.40
CA GLY A 208 -6.44 17.43 13.65
C GLY A 208 -5.88 18.41 12.61
N ALA A 209 -5.46 17.94 11.44
CA ALA A 209 -5.03 18.83 10.36
C ALA A 209 -6.12 19.86 10.04
N LYS A 210 -5.70 21.14 9.94
CA LYS A 210 -6.60 22.25 9.61
C LYS A 210 -7.06 22.21 8.16
N ARG A 211 -6.14 21.85 7.25
CA ARG A 211 -6.39 21.76 5.80
C ARG A 211 -5.62 20.57 5.23
N VAL A 212 -6.20 19.96 4.21
CA VAL A 212 -5.53 18.93 3.39
C VAL A 212 -5.65 19.34 1.94
N ILE A 213 -4.51 19.38 1.23
CA ILE A 213 -4.40 19.74 -0.17
C ILE A 213 -3.86 18.53 -0.91
N MET A 214 -4.60 17.99 -1.88
CA MET A 214 -4.21 16.82 -2.65
C MET A 214 -3.77 17.20 -4.06
N ILE A 215 -2.63 16.69 -4.50
CA ILE A 215 -2.02 16.99 -5.79
C ILE A 215 -2.05 15.72 -6.64
N ASP A 216 -2.76 15.76 -7.76
CA ASP A 216 -2.81 14.71 -8.78
C ASP A 216 -3.33 15.32 -10.09
N GLN A 217 -3.82 14.52 -11.00
CA GLN A 217 -4.40 14.93 -12.28
C GLN A 217 -5.77 14.28 -12.54
N ASN A 218 -6.59 14.96 -13.36
CA ASN A 218 -7.80 14.43 -14.00
C ASN A 218 -8.82 13.76 -13.03
N TRP A 219 -9.38 12.65 -13.48
CA TRP A 219 -10.50 11.93 -12.88
C TRP A 219 -10.29 11.50 -11.43
N ARG A 220 -9.03 11.30 -11.00
CA ARG A 220 -8.75 10.95 -9.59
C ARG A 220 -9.12 12.07 -8.65
N LEU A 221 -8.83 13.32 -9.04
CA LEU A 221 -9.22 14.48 -8.24
C LEU A 221 -10.74 14.70 -8.24
N ASP A 222 -11.44 14.36 -9.32
CA ASP A 222 -12.90 14.44 -9.35
C ASP A 222 -13.53 13.42 -8.41
N TYR A 223 -12.98 12.21 -8.34
CA TYR A 223 -13.38 11.22 -7.34
C TYR A 223 -13.14 11.73 -5.90
N VAL A 224 -11.97 12.33 -5.64
CA VAL A 224 -11.65 12.89 -4.32
C VAL A 224 -12.61 14.02 -3.94
N LYS A 225 -12.94 14.94 -4.85
CA LYS A 225 -13.91 16.02 -4.59
C LYS A 225 -15.28 15.48 -4.20
N GLU A 226 -15.71 14.38 -4.81
CA GLU A 226 -16.98 13.72 -4.48
C GLU A 226 -16.95 13.02 -3.11
N LYS A 227 -15.94 12.20 -2.86
CA LYS A 227 -15.86 11.33 -1.66
C LYS A 227 -15.27 12.03 -0.43
N TYR A 228 -14.44 13.05 -0.64
CA TYR A 228 -13.69 13.76 0.41
C TYR A 228 -13.87 15.28 0.27
N PRO A 229 -15.08 15.82 0.48
CA PRO A 229 -15.41 17.23 0.16
C PRO A 229 -14.62 18.28 0.97
N ARG A 230 -13.93 17.87 2.04
CA ARG A 230 -13.04 18.73 2.82
C ARG A 230 -11.64 18.88 2.22
N VAL A 231 -11.28 18.04 1.24
CA VAL A 231 -9.95 18.05 0.62
C VAL A 231 -9.92 19.07 -0.50
N GLU A 232 -8.93 19.95 -0.45
CA GLU A 232 -8.63 20.87 -1.54
C GLU A 232 -7.80 20.15 -2.62
N CYS A 233 -8.08 20.39 -3.88
CA CYS A 233 -7.44 19.68 -4.99
C CYS A 233 -6.59 20.63 -5.86
N VAL A 234 -5.39 20.18 -6.21
CA VAL A 234 -4.51 20.83 -7.18
C VAL A 234 -4.27 19.88 -8.34
N ASP A 235 -4.81 20.23 -9.52
CA ASP A 235 -4.53 19.52 -10.75
C ASP A 235 -3.22 20.00 -11.36
N PHE A 236 -2.15 19.22 -11.21
CA PHE A 236 -0.85 19.62 -11.72
C PHE A 236 -0.79 19.67 -13.26
N SER A 237 -1.68 18.97 -13.95
CA SER A 237 -1.73 18.98 -15.43
C SER A 237 -2.17 20.33 -15.99
N GLN A 238 -2.86 21.14 -15.18
CA GLN A 238 -3.29 22.51 -15.54
C GLN A 238 -2.24 23.56 -15.21
N LEU A 239 -1.16 23.19 -14.52
CA LEU A 239 -0.11 24.12 -14.12
C LEU A 239 1.03 24.16 -15.17
N LYS A 240 1.63 25.31 -15.35
CA LYS A 240 2.73 25.51 -16.32
C LYS A 240 4.01 25.97 -15.63
N GLY A 241 5.12 25.32 -15.94
CA GLY A 241 6.45 25.67 -15.46
C GLY A 241 7.03 24.64 -14.48
N MET A 242 8.36 24.59 -14.41
CA MET A 242 9.12 23.60 -13.65
C MET A 242 8.82 23.58 -12.13
N LYS A 243 8.39 24.70 -11.56
CA LYS A 243 8.05 24.82 -10.13
C LYS A 243 6.59 25.22 -9.91
N ALA A 244 5.72 24.86 -10.83
CA ALA A 244 4.34 25.31 -10.82
C ALA A 244 3.56 24.77 -9.60
N VAL A 245 3.76 23.51 -9.22
CA VAL A 245 3.17 22.90 -8.01
C VAL A 245 3.68 23.60 -6.75
N VAL A 246 5.00 23.81 -6.65
CA VAL A 246 5.63 24.53 -5.50
C VAL A 246 5.05 25.93 -5.35
N SER A 247 4.96 26.68 -6.46
CA SER A 247 4.42 28.04 -6.46
C SER A 247 2.96 28.06 -6.06
N LYS A 248 2.16 27.12 -6.58
CA LYS A 248 0.74 26.99 -6.26
C LYS A 248 0.49 26.67 -4.78
N LEU A 249 1.24 25.72 -4.23
CA LEU A 249 1.13 25.39 -2.80
C LEU A 249 1.53 26.55 -1.89
N LYS A 250 2.57 27.29 -2.24
CA LYS A 250 2.96 28.50 -1.49
C LYS A 250 1.88 29.58 -1.56
N GLU A 251 1.31 29.83 -2.75
CA GLU A 251 0.17 30.75 -2.91
C GLU A 251 -1.00 30.37 -2.00
N MET A 252 -1.38 29.08 -1.98
CA MET A 252 -2.47 28.57 -1.15
C MET A 252 -2.20 28.62 0.36
N CYS A 253 -0.92 28.80 0.75
CA CYS A 253 -0.45 28.76 2.14
C CYS A 253 0.29 30.06 2.51
N ASP A 254 -0.25 31.23 2.16
CA ASP A 254 0.20 32.56 2.54
C ASP A 254 1.71 32.84 2.22
N GLY A 255 2.21 32.24 1.13
CA GLY A 255 3.59 32.38 0.68
C GLY A 255 4.59 31.41 1.35
N HIS A 256 4.21 30.71 2.41
CA HIS A 256 5.13 29.89 3.21
C HIS A 256 5.13 28.40 2.82
N GLY A 257 4.04 27.88 2.29
CA GLY A 257 3.83 26.47 2.00
C GLY A 257 3.20 25.66 3.15
N PRO A 258 2.89 24.37 2.94
CA PRO A 258 2.27 23.50 3.94
C PRO A 258 3.26 23.15 5.08
N ASP A 259 2.73 22.68 6.20
CA ASP A 259 3.51 22.17 7.35
C ASP A 259 4.09 20.79 7.07
N VAL A 260 3.31 19.97 6.35
CA VAL A 260 3.61 18.58 6.07
C VAL A 260 3.39 18.30 4.60
N ALA A 261 4.26 17.50 4.01
CA ALA A 261 4.14 16.90 2.69
C ALA A 261 4.17 15.39 2.80
N LEU A 262 3.20 14.69 2.18
CA LEU A 262 3.12 13.24 2.15
C LEU A 262 3.21 12.77 0.70
N GLU A 263 4.16 11.88 0.41
CA GLU A 263 4.37 11.27 -0.89
C GLU A 263 3.65 9.91 -0.91
N CYS A 264 2.67 9.77 -1.80
CA CYS A 264 1.84 8.58 -1.96
C CYS A 264 1.74 8.13 -3.44
N VAL A 265 2.77 8.41 -4.25
CA VAL A 265 2.78 8.09 -5.68
C VAL A 265 3.68 6.90 -5.98
N ALA A 266 4.94 7.09 -6.11
CA ALA A 266 6.09 6.20 -6.31
C ALA A 266 7.18 6.90 -7.16
N GLY A 267 8.40 6.36 -7.18
CA GLY A 267 9.55 6.92 -7.90
C GLY A 267 9.59 6.68 -9.41
N GLU A 268 8.74 5.81 -9.96
CA GLU A 268 8.82 5.37 -11.37
C GLU A 268 8.16 6.32 -12.40
N TYR A 269 7.53 7.40 -11.96
CA TYR A 269 6.76 8.28 -12.86
C TYR A 269 7.42 9.64 -13.04
N PRO A 270 8.47 9.74 -13.90
CA PRO A 270 9.13 11.00 -14.15
C PRO A 270 8.20 11.97 -14.89
N LYS A 271 8.22 13.24 -14.49
CA LYS A 271 7.52 14.33 -15.19
C LYS A 271 8.43 15.03 -16.21
N GLY A 272 9.76 15.01 -15.96
CA GLY A 272 10.77 15.70 -16.76
C GLY A 272 11.51 14.76 -17.72
N TRP A 273 12.00 15.35 -18.84
CA TRP A 273 12.71 14.61 -19.87
C TRP A 273 14.08 14.06 -19.41
N LEU A 274 14.75 14.74 -18.47
CA LEU A 274 16.07 14.32 -17.97
C LEU A 274 15.98 12.98 -17.23
N HIS A 275 15.10 12.89 -16.22
CA HIS A 275 14.85 11.65 -15.48
C HIS A 275 14.32 10.53 -16.40
N THR A 276 13.50 10.87 -17.40
CA THR A 276 13.06 9.87 -18.40
C THR A 276 14.24 9.25 -19.16
N ILE A 277 15.25 10.05 -19.52
CA ILE A 277 16.45 9.57 -20.19
C ILE A 277 17.34 8.76 -19.21
N GLU A 278 17.52 9.26 -18.00
CA GLU A 278 18.38 8.59 -17.00
C GLU A 278 17.82 7.23 -16.58
N LEU A 279 16.50 7.12 -16.37
CA LEU A 279 15.82 5.84 -16.14
C LEU A 279 15.97 4.89 -17.32
N ALA A 280 15.77 5.38 -18.55
CA ALA A 280 15.93 4.56 -19.76
C ALA A 280 17.38 4.10 -19.98
N ALA A 281 18.35 4.87 -19.52
CA ALA A 281 19.77 4.56 -19.59
C ALA A 281 20.29 3.72 -18.40
N GLY A 282 19.44 3.45 -17.39
CA GLY A 282 19.83 2.74 -16.17
C GLY A 282 20.79 3.53 -15.26
N LEU A 283 20.83 4.86 -15.38
CA LEU A 283 21.65 5.74 -14.55
C LEU A 283 21.00 6.09 -13.22
N GLU A 284 19.67 5.96 -13.13
CA GLU A 284 18.88 5.99 -11.89
C GLU A 284 17.78 4.93 -11.97
N THR A 285 17.21 4.57 -10.83
CA THR A 285 16.07 3.64 -10.75
C THR A 285 14.77 4.36 -10.47
N ASP A 286 14.83 5.53 -9.86
CA ASP A 286 13.71 6.31 -9.39
C ASP A 286 13.97 7.81 -9.60
N THR A 287 12.93 8.60 -9.81
CA THR A 287 13.06 10.06 -9.97
C THR A 287 12.97 10.78 -8.63
N SER A 288 13.79 11.83 -8.43
CA SER A 288 13.72 12.73 -7.27
C SER A 288 12.71 13.87 -7.41
N GLU A 289 11.99 13.96 -8.51
CA GLU A 289 11.15 15.13 -8.83
C GLU A 289 10.10 15.42 -7.76
N ILE A 290 9.33 14.39 -7.34
CA ILE A 290 8.30 14.58 -6.30
C ILE A 290 8.93 14.92 -4.95
N ILE A 291 10.00 14.22 -4.59
CA ILE A 291 10.72 14.51 -3.33
C ILE A 291 11.25 15.94 -3.30
N ASN A 292 11.79 16.43 -4.40
CA ASN A 292 12.25 17.82 -4.53
C ASN A 292 11.07 18.81 -4.47
N GLU A 293 9.94 18.51 -5.14
CA GLU A 293 8.73 19.34 -5.03
C GLU A 293 8.24 19.44 -3.57
N MET A 294 8.24 18.34 -2.83
CA MET A 294 7.86 18.32 -1.40
C MET A 294 8.79 19.18 -0.57
N ILE A 295 10.10 18.94 -0.66
CA ILE A 295 11.13 19.70 0.08
C ILE A 295 11.03 21.20 -0.22
N GLU A 296 10.83 21.59 -1.48
CA GLU A 296 10.72 22.98 -1.88
C GLU A 296 9.39 23.63 -1.51
N SER A 297 8.31 22.83 -1.40
CA SER A 297 6.96 23.32 -1.09
C SER A 297 6.73 23.61 0.38
N VAL A 298 7.18 22.72 1.28
CA VAL A 298 6.92 22.87 2.73
C VAL A 298 7.59 24.11 3.29
N LYS A 299 7.05 24.65 4.37
CA LYS A 299 7.69 25.76 5.10
C LYS A 299 9.01 25.32 5.76
N ASN A 300 9.81 26.28 6.23
CA ASN A 300 11.02 25.96 6.99
C ASN A 300 10.64 25.14 8.23
N TYR A 301 11.48 24.15 8.60
CA TYR A 301 11.20 23.13 9.61
C TYR A 301 9.98 22.25 9.29
N GLY A 302 9.54 22.21 8.02
CA GLY A 302 8.50 21.31 7.54
C GLY A 302 8.90 19.83 7.60
N ARG A 303 7.92 18.95 7.44
CA ARG A 303 8.08 17.49 7.51
C ARG A 303 7.62 16.87 6.20
N CYS A 304 8.43 15.97 5.66
CA CYS A 304 8.13 15.24 4.43
C CYS A 304 8.14 13.74 4.72
N GLY A 305 7.02 13.05 4.55
CA GLY A 305 6.89 11.60 4.66
C GLY A 305 6.89 10.95 3.29
N VAL A 306 7.67 9.89 3.11
CA VAL A 306 7.81 9.15 1.85
C VAL A 306 7.28 7.74 2.05
N THR A 307 6.18 7.42 1.36
CA THR A 307 5.47 6.14 1.48
C THR A 307 5.39 5.40 0.15
N GLY A 308 5.49 6.11 -0.96
CA GLY A 308 5.55 5.50 -2.28
C GLY A 308 6.74 4.54 -2.44
N VAL A 309 6.63 3.62 -3.38
CA VAL A 309 7.68 2.63 -3.63
C VAL A 309 8.86 3.27 -4.38
N TYR A 310 10.04 3.15 -3.80
CA TYR A 310 11.33 3.51 -4.41
C TYR A 310 12.24 2.29 -4.33
N VAL A 311 12.88 1.91 -5.46
CA VAL A 311 13.60 0.62 -5.58
C VAL A 311 15.12 0.79 -5.64
N GLY A 312 15.67 1.94 -5.36
CA GLY A 312 17.12 2.05 -5.40
C GLY A 312 17.64 3.46 -5.27
N TYR A 313 18.20 3.99 -6.36
CA TYR A 313 18.96 5.23 -6.36
C TYR A 313 18.25 6.29 -7.20
N THR A 314 18.29 7.54 -6.71
CA THR A 314 17.81 8.71 -7.44
C THR A 314 18.89 9.76 -7.54
N ASN A 315 18.95 10.44 -8.71
CA ASN A 315 19.85 11.57 -8.95
C ASN A 315 19.18 12.92 -8.64
N HIS A 316 19.96 13.98 -8.70
CA HIS A 316 19.49 15.38 -8.63
C HIS A 316 18.69 15.72 -7.34
N PHE A 317 18.94 15.02 -6.25
CA PHE A 317 18.30 15.26 -4.98
C PHE A 317 18.76 16.59 -4.36
N ASN A 318 17.80 17.49 -4.03
CA ASN A 318 18.09 18.83 -3.50
C ASN A 318 18.41 18.82 -2.00
N ILE A 319 19.53 18.19 -1.64
CA ILE A 319 19.99 18.06 -0.24
C ILE A 319 20.27 19.41 0.41
N GLY A 320 20.68 20.42 -0.37
CA GLY A 320 20.93 21.76 0.13
C GLY A 320 19.67 22.41 0.69
N SER A 321 18.54 22.34 -0.01
CA SER A 321 17.28 22.89 0.47
C SER A 321 16.80 22.17 1.74
N LEU A 322 16.98 20.86 1.82
CA LEU A 322 16.64 20.06 3.00
C LEU A 322 17.43 20.52 4.22
N MET A 323 18.75 20.67 4.08
CA MET A 323 19.65 21.05 5.17
C MET A 323 19.43 22.50 5.61
N GLU A 324 19.49 23.46 4.67
CA GLU A 324 19.42 24.89 4.98
C GLU A 324 18.09 25.34 5.60
N ARG A 325 16.99 24.64 5.25
CA ARG A 325 15.66 24.96 5.75
C ARG A 325 15.21 24.10 6.92
N GLY A 326 16.09 23.23 7.43
CA GLY A 326 15.82 22.36 8.58
C GLY A 326 14.66 21.38 8.35
N ILE A 327 14.46 20.93 7.11
CA ILE A 327 13.36 20.04 6.75
C ILE A 327 13.67 18.62 7.22
N ARG A 328 12.65 17.92 7.68
CA ARG A 328 12.74 16.51 8.05
C ARG A 328 12.19 15.67 6.92
N LEU A 329 12.99 14.76 6.38
CA LEU A 329 12.58 13.75 5.41
C LEU A 329 12.53 12.39 6.14
N ILE A 330 11.36 11.73 6.08
CA ILE A 330 11.04 10.55 6.86
C ILE A 330 10.61 9.44 5.91
N GLY A 331 11.30 8.30 5.93
CA GLY A 331 10.92 7.11 5.19
C GLY A 331 9.84 6.33 5.95
N ASN A 332 8.63 6.26 5.42
CA ASN A 332 7.49 5.60 6.04
C ASN A 332 7.17 4.21 5.44
N GLY A 333 7.81 3.82 4.37
CA GLY A 333 7.75 2.44 3.86
C GLY A 333 8.73 1.55 4.63
N GLN A 334 8.40 0.40 4.91
CA GLN A 334 7.25 -0.47 4.96
C GLN A 334 6.54 -0.30 6.31
N ALA A 335 5.24 -0.14 6.31
CA ALA A 335 4.50 0.11 7.54
C ALA A 335 4.51 -1.08 8.51
N PRO A 336 4.76 -0.87 9.81
CA PRO A 336 4.70 -1.93 10.81
C PRO A 336 3.23 -2.23 11.20
N VAL A 337 2.52 -3.02 10.38
CA VAL A 337 1.09 -3.32 10.51
C VAL A 337 0.70 -3.71 11.94
N HIS A 338 1.47 -4.58 12.59
CA HIS A 338 1.20 -5.08 13.93
C HIS A 338 1.24 -4.00 15.04
N LEU A 339 1.83 -2.83 14.75
CA LEU A 339 1.82 -1.70 15.66
C LEU A 339 0.46 -1.05 15.74
N TYR A 340 -0.30 -1.06 14.63
CA TYR A 340 -1.47 -0.23 14.44
C TYR A 340 -2.79 -1.00 14.29
N TRP A 341 -2.80 -2.20 13.69
CA TRP A 341 -4.01 -2.85 13.19
C TRP A 341 -5.10 -3.10 14.25
N ASN A 342 -4.73 -3.36 15.51
CA ASN A 342 -5.74 -3.53 16.57
C ASN A 342 -6.53 -2.24 16.86
N ASP A 343 -5.86 -1.09 16.85
CA ASP A 343 -6.51 0.21 17.09
C ASP A 343 -7.27 0.67 15.84
N LEU A 344 -6.72 0.40 14.66
CA LEU A 344 -7.38 0.69 13.39
C LEU A 344 -8.63 -0.17 13.19
N LEU A 345 -8.62 -1.44 13.60
CA LEU A 345 -9.80 -2.30 13.59
C LEU A 345 -10.93 -1.71 14.44
N LYS A 346 -10.63 -1.22 15.65
CA LYS A 346 -11.64 -0.58 16.52
C LYS A 346 -12.22 0.68 15.89
N ARG A 347 -11.42 1.46 15.16
CA ARG A 347 -11.87 2.66 14.44
C ARG A 347 -12.76 2.31 13.24
N ILE A 348 -12.51 1.20 12.56
CA ILE A 348 -13.41 0.67 11.53
C ILE A 348 -14.70 0.17 12.17
N GLU A 349 -14.63 -0.57 13.26
CA GLU A 349 -15.79 -1.10 13.99
C GLU A 349 -16.69 0.03 14.51
N SER A 350 -16.11 1.13 14.98
CA SER A 350 -16.85 2.32 15.43
C SER A 350 -17.39 3.19 14.28
N GLY A 351 -16.98 2.94 13.05
CA GLY A 351 -17.34 3.76 11.87
C GLY A 351 -16.56 5.07 11.75
N GLU A 352 -15.53 5.29 12.56
CA GLU A 352 -14.62 6.45 12.43
C GLU A 352 -13.82 6.38 11.13
N ILE A 353 -13.44 5.18 10.70
CA ILE A 353 -12.78 4.89 9.44
C ILE A 353 -13.73 4.07 8.57
N ASP A 354 -14.01 4.55 7.36
CA ASP A 354 -14.76 3.80 6.35
C ASP A 354 -13.87 3.51 5.13
N PRO A 355 -13.29 2.30 5.04
CA PRO A 355 -12.44 1.91 3.92
C PRO A 355 -13.18 1.87 2.57
N LEU A 356 -14.49 1.70 2.57
CA LEU A 356 -15.26 1.61 1.33
C LEU A 356 -15.24 2.90 0.50
N LYS A 357 -14.91 4.04 1.11
CA LYS A 357 -14.75 5.31 0.38
C LYS A 357 -13.73 5.23 -0.76
N MET A 358 -12.68 4.43 -0.62
CA MET A 358 -11.66 4.27 -1.66
C MET A 358 -11.94 3.12 -2.63
N VAL A 359 -12.91 2.24 -2.32
CA VAL A 359 -13.19 1.04 -3.10
C VAL A 359 -14.14 1.38 -4.25
N THR A 360 -13.66 1.20 -5.46
CA THR A 360 -14.41 1.55 -6.69
C THR A 360 -15.11 0.37 -7.32
N HIS A 361 -14.57 -0.84 -7.18
CA HIS A 361 -15.08 -2.03 -7.87
C HIS A 361 -15.09 -3.26 -6.96
N ARG A 362 -16.04 -4.15 -7.23
CA ARG A 362 -16.06 -5.53 -6.74
C ARG A 362 -15.99 -6.45 -7.95
N VAL A 363 -15.07 -7.40 -7.94
CA VAL A 363 -14.81 -8.28 -9.09
C VAL A 363 -14.63 -9.72 -8.63
N ARG A 364 -14.85 -10.68 -9.52
CA ARG A 364 -14.54 -12.08 -9.24
C ARG A 364 -13.08 -12.38 -9.49
N ILE A 365 -12.55 -13.36 -8.76
CA ILE A 365 -11.16 -13.79 -8.94
C ILE A 365 -10.88 -14.26 -10.37
N GLU A 366 -11.86 -14.89 -11.03
CA GLU A 366 -11.75 -15.37 -12.41
C GLU A 366 -11.50 -14.25 -13.42
N ASP A 367 -11.96 -13.03 -13.13
CA ASP A 367 -11.76 -11.86 -13.98
C ASP A 367 -10.47 -11.08 -13.66
N LEU A 368 -9.76 -11.46 -12.58
CA LEU A 368 -8.67 -10.64 -12.03
C LEU A 368 -7.54 -10.39 -13.03
N ALA A 369 -7.17 -11.37 -13.86
CA ALA A 369 -6.16 -11.18 -14.89
C ALA A 369 -6.53 -10.05 -15.88
N LYS A 370 -7.80 -9.94 -16.29
CA LYS A 370 -8.27 -8.84 -17.15
C LYS A 370 -8.25 -7.51 -16.41
N VAL A 371 -8.61 -7.54 -15.11
CA VAL A 371 -8.62 -6.33 -14.25
C VAL A 371 -7.21 -5.75 -14.10
N TYR A 372 -6.16 -6.57 -14.01
CA TYR A 372 -4.78 -6.10 -14.02
C TYR A 372 -4.47 -5.20 -15.21
N TYR A 373 -4.80 -5.64 -16.42
CA TYR A 373 -4.55 -4.86 -17.65
C TYR A 373 -5.39 -3.58 -17.73
N LYS A 374 -6.62 -3.61 -17.23
CA LYS A 374 -7.47 -2.40 -17.17
C LYS A 374 -6.95 -1.40 -16.14
N PHE A 375 -6.51 -1.90 -14.98
CA PHE A 375 -5.92 -1.09 -13.92
C PHE A 375 -4.63 -0.41 -14.40
N ASP A 376 -3.76 -1.15 -15.08
CA ASP A 376 -2.53 -0.65 -15.69
C ASP A 376 -2.82 0.47 -16.71
N LYS A 377 -3.80 0.27 -17.57
CA LYS A 377 -4.24 1.26 -18.56
C LYS A 377 -5.08 2.40 -17.98
N ARG A 378 -5.38 2.37 -16.67
CA ARG A 378 -6.24 3.34 -15.99
C ARG A 378 -7.64 3.43 -16.60
N GLU A 379 -8.18 2.31 -17.06
CA GLU A 379 -9.52 2.19 -17.63
C GLU A 379 -10.58 2.04 -16.51
N ASP A 380 -11.83 2.34 -16.86
CA ASP A 380 -13.04 2.15 -16.02
C ASP A 380 -13.02 2.85 -14.64
N GLY A 381 -12.07 3.77 -14.40
CA GLY A 381 -11.96 4.46 -13.11
C GLY A 381 -11.54 3.57 -11.94
N ILE A 382 -10.88 2.44 -12.21
CA ILE A 382 -10.43 1.49 -11.18
C ILE A 382 -9.38 2.14 -10.28
N GLN A 383 -9.62 2.15 -8.95
CA GLN A 383 -8.66 2.65 -7.95
C GLN A 383 -8.29 1.57 -6.93
N LYS A 384 -9.25 1.14 -6.11
CA LYS A 384 -9.14 0.01 -5.20
C LYS A 384 -10.29 -0.93 -5.46
N ILE A 385 -10.02 -2.22 -5.42
CA ILE A 385 -11.03 -3.23 -5.69
C ILE A 385 -11.19 -4.18 -4.51
N PHE A 386 -12.35 -4.82 -4.42
CA PHE A 386 -12.55 -6.03 -3.63
C PHE A 386 -12.67 -7.20 -4.59
N VAL A 387 -11.79 -8.19 -4.43
CA VAL A 387 -11.81 -9.43 -5.23
C VAL A 387 -12.50 -10.50 -4.43
N GLU A 388 -13.65 -10.98 -4.93
CA GLU A 388 -14.36 -12.10 -4.32
C GLU A 388 -13.90 -13.45 -4.88
N THR A 389 -13.93 -14.45 -4.03
CA THR A 389 -13.78 -15.87 -4.38
C THR A 389 -15.11 -16.60 -4.17
N ARG A 390 -15.17 -17.89 -4.47
CA ARG A 390 -16.35 -18.72 -4.16
C ARG A 390 -16.64 -18.86 -2.65
N PHE A 391 -15.76 -18.39 -1.78
CA PHE A 391 -15.92 -18.42 -0.32
C PHE A 391 -16.36 -17.09 0.26
N SER A 392 -16.47 -16.05 -0.56
CA SER A 392 -16.85 -14.71 -0.13
C SER A 392 -18.28 -14.66 0.37
N GLN A 393 -18.52 -13.80 1.35
CA GLN A 393 -19.87 -13.47 1.82
C GLN A 393 -20.57 -12.53 0.81
N PRO A 394 -21.90 -12.45 0.85
CA PRO A 394 -22.62 -11.42 0.11
C PRO A 394 -22.09 -10.01 0.41
N ALA A 395 -22.17 -9.11 -0.58
CA ALA A 395 -21.71 -7.73 -0.44
C ALA A 395 -22.35 -7.04 0.78
N CYS A 396 -21.53 -6.34 1.56
CA CYS A 396 -22.04 -5.52 2.66
C CYS A 396 -22.64 -4.21 2.14
N GLU A 397 -23.41 -3.53 2.98
CA GLU A 397 -23.95 -2.21 2.67
C GLU A 397 -22.82 -1.22 2.33
N GLY A 398 -22.98 -0.46 1.26
CA GLY A 398 -21.98 0.48 0.75
C GLY A 398 -20.91 -0.12 -0.14
N SER A 399 -20.82 -1.45 -0.27
CA SER A 399 -19.93 -2.09 -1.24
C SER A 399 -20.35 -1.78 -2.68
N PRO A 400 -19.39 -1.61 -3.60
CA PRO A 400 -19.69 -1.53 -5.03
C PRO A 400 -20.43 -2.78 -5.52
N ALA A 401 -21.29 -2.59 -6.54
CA ALA A 401 -21.91 -3.72 -7.23
C ALA A 401 -20.84 -4.58 -7.93
N LEU A 402 -21.14 -5.89 -8.07
CA LEU A 402 -20.26 -6.80 -8.78
C LEU A 402 -20.10 -6.38 -10.24
N THR A 403 -18.87 -6.14 -10.64
CA THR A 403 -18.50 -5.86 -12.03
C THR A 403 -17.93 -7.13 -12.67
N THR A 404 -18.36 -7.46 -13.88
CA THR A 404 -17.89 -8.62 -14.67
C THR A 404 -17.09 -8.13 -15.86
N TYR A 405 -15.98 -8.79 -16.19
CA TYR A 405 -15.08 -8.43 -17.27
C TYR A 405 -14.88 -9.57 -18.29
#